data_5ee3a622ae3aa895707625e0e9b0902c
#
_entry.id   5ee3a622ae3aa895707625e0e9b0902c
#
_cell.length_a   1.000
_cell.length_b   1.000
_cell.length_c   1.000
_cell.angle_alpha   90.00
_cell.angle_beta   90.00
_cell.angle_gamma   90.00
#
_symmetry.space_group_name_H-M   'P 1'
#
loop_
_entity.id
_entity.type
_entity.pdbx_description
1 polymer ?
#
loop_
_entity_poly.entity_id
_entity_poly.type
_entity_poly.pdbx_seq_one_letter_code
_entity_poly.pdbx_strand_id
1 'polypeptide(L)'
;PHDPRALLPRNNVTTISAMQIEFDPDKRDKTLAERGLDFAQAGEVFAGVNVTAEDARFDYGEPRFTTVGVLDGRMVILVWTPRGEVRRIISMRKANEREIARFAQAMG
;
A
#
# COMPACT_ATOMS: atom_id res chain seq x y z
N PRO A 1 6.49 5.87 32.80
CA PRO A 1 5.95 5.62 32.48
C PRO A 1 5.56 5.61 32.19
N HIS A 2 6.02 5.18 32.64
CA HIS A 2 5.52 5.20 32.08
C HIS A 2 5.21 5.14 31.51
N ASP A 3 5.51 5.43 31.55
CA ASP A 3 5.02 5.23 30.88
C ASP A 3 4.95 5.27 30.27
N PRO A 4 5.39 5.51 30.35
CA PRO A 4 5.10 5.36 29.69
C PRO A 4 4.81 5.38 29.18
N ARG A 5 4.84 5.73 29.11
CA ARG A 5 4.29 5.51 28.57
C ARG A 5 3.80 5.57 27.99
N ALA A 6 4.30 5.88 28.46
CA ALA A 6 3.67 5.64 27.87
C ALA A 6 3.35 5.95 27.38
N LEU A 7 3.66 6.25 27.52
CA LEU A 7 3.22 6.22 26.84
C LEU A 7 3.07 6.53 26.08
N LEU A 8 3.30 6.92 26.09
CA LEU A 8 3.02 6.89 25.21
C LEU A 8 2.75 7.06 24.55
N PRO A 9 2.91 7.24 24.47
CA PRO A 9 2.56 7.08 23.70
C PRO A 9 2.35 7.15 23.21
N ARG A 10 2.42 7.30 23.12
CA ARG A 10 2.05 7.03 22.58
C ARG A 10 2.00 7.11 21.78
N ASN A 11 2.21 7.30 21.92
CA ASN A 11 2.08 7.09 21.16
C ASN A 11 1.93 7.20 20.39
N ASN A 12 2.00 7.40 20.21
CA ASN A 12 1.67 7.27 19.43
C ASN A 12 1.77 7.64 18.48
N VAL A 13 2.04 7.83 18.41
CA VAL A 13 2.16 8.09 17.41
C VAL A 13 2.69 7.83 16.40
N THR A 14 3.29 7.91 16.28
CA THR A 14 4.02 7.43 15.34
C THR A 14 3.68 6.27 14.69
N THR A 15 2.94 5.81 15.05
CA THR A 15 2.29 4.70 14.69
C THR A 15 1.94 4.59 13.29
N ILE A 16 1.80 5.65 12.61
CA ILE A 16 1.49 5.64 11.21
C ILE A 16 2.52 4.96 10.42
N SER A 17 3.75 5.26 10.73
CA SER A 17 4.84 4.66 9.99
C SER A 17 4.97 3.22 10.36
N ALA A 18 4.34 2.82 11.44
CA ALA A 18 4.40 1.44 11.86
C ALA A 18 3.39 0.58 11.15
N MET A 19 2.76 1.11 10.11
CA MET A 19 1.84 0.32 9.32
C MET A 19 2.51 -0.96 8.87
N GLN A 20 1.87 -2.07 9.14
CA GLN A 20 2.40 -3.36 8.80
C GLN A 20 1.91 -3.83 7.44
N ILE A 21 2.82 -4.44 6.71
CA ILE A 21 2.57 -4.98 5.39
C ILE A 21 2.74 -6.48 5.46
N GLU A 22 1.84 -7.19 4.82
CA GLU A 22 1.90 -8.64 4.74
C GLU A 22 1.69 -9.04 3.28
N PHE A 23 2.20 -10.19 2.87
CA PHE A 23 2.01 -10.68 1.51
C PHE A 23 2.39 -12.15 1.42
N ASP A 24 1.98 -12.78 0.32
CA ASP A 24 2.38 -14.15 0.00
C ASP A 24 3.81 -14.11 -0.54
N PRO A 25 4.78 -14.77 0.10
CA PRO A 25 6.18 -14.72 -0.36
C PRO A 25 6.37 -15.20 -1.79
N ASP A 26 5.63 -16.21 -2.23
CA ASP A 26 5.77 -16.71 -3.59
C ASP A 26 5.29 -15.69 -4.62
N LYS A 27 4.19 -15.00 -4.34
CA LYS A 27 3.71 -13.93 -5.21
C LYS A 27 4.68 -12.76 -5.23
N ARG A 28 5.26 -12.44 -4.09
CA ARG A 28 6.25 -11.37 -3.99
C ARG A 28 7.45 -11.69 -4.86
N ASP A 29 7.98 -12.92 -4.75
CA ASP A 29 9.15 -13.33 -5.50
C ASP A 29 8.87 -13.31 -7.01
N LYS A 30 7.70 -13.79 -7.41
CA LYS A 30 7.31 -13.81 -8.80
C LYS A 30 7.17 -12.39 -9.36
N THR A 31 6.52 -11.50 -8.63
CA THR A 31 6.32 -10.12 -9.07
C THR A 31 7.66 -9.40 -9.18
N LEU A 32 8.55 -9.63 -8.22
CA LEU A 32 9.87 -9.02 -8.26
C LEU A 32 10.64 -9.50 -9.49
N ALA A 33 10.61 -10.79 -9.77
CA ALA A 33 11.32 -11.35 -10.90
C ALA A 33 10.73 -10.89 -12.24
N GLU A 34 9.41 -10.81 -12.35
CA GLU A 34 8.75 -10.50 -13.62
C GLU A 34 8.56 -9.02 -13.88
N ARG A 35 8.37 -8.22 -12.81
CA ARG A 35 8.03 -6.80 -12.96
C ARG A 35 9.04 -5.87 -12.34
N GLY A 36 9.98 -6.39 -11.58
CA GLY A 36 10.95 -5.55 -10.88
C GLY A 36 10.35 -4.75 -9.75
N LEU A 37 9.20 -5.17 -9.22
CA LEU A 37 8.50 -4.49 -8.14
C LEU A 37 8.44 -5.41 -6.92
N ASP A 38 8.75 -4.87 -5.77
CA ASP A 38 8.85 -5.64 -4.53
C ASP A 38 7.70 -5.27 -3.58
N PHE A 39 6.86 -6.24 -3.25
CA PHE A 39 5.76 -6.05 -2.30
C PHE A 39 6.26 -5.52 -0.96
N ALA A 40 7.47 -5.89 -0.56
CA ALA A 40 8.03 -5.44 0.70
C ALA A 40 8.24 -3.93 0.77
N GLN A 41 8.25 -3.26 -0.39
CA GLN A 41 8.40 -1.81 -0.46
C GLN A 41 7.05 -1.07 -0.49
N ALA A 42 5.94 -1.80 -0.33
CA ALA A 42 4.62 -1.16 -0.37
C ALA A 42 4.47 -0.06 0.69
N GLY A 43 5.15 -0.19 1.83
CA GLY A 43 5.12 0.83 2.86
C GLY A 43 5.59 2.19 2.38
N GLU A 44 6.54 2.21 1.44
CA GLU A 44 7.04 3.47 0.88
C GLU A 44 5.97 4.16 0.04
N VAL A 45 5.16 3.37 -0.65
CA VAL A 45 4.05 3.90 -1.45
C VAL A 45 3.02 4.54 -0.55
N PHE A 46 2.64 3.85 0.53
CA PHE A 46 1.64 4.37 1.47
C PHE A 46 2.14 5.60 2.23
N ALA A 47 3.44 5.68 2.47
CA ALA A 47 4.02 6.81 3.20
C ALA A 47 4.08 8.09 2.36
N GLY A 48 4.05 7.97 1.04
CA GLY A 48 4.12 9.10 0.15
C GLY A 48 2.75 9.56 -0.31
N VAL A 49 2.74 10.45 -1.30
CA VAL A 49 1.49 10.94 -1.88
C VAL A 49 0.82 9.79 -2.63
N ASN A 50 -0.43 9.53 -2.30
CA ASN A 50 -1.15 8.44 -2.93
C ASN A 50 -2.65 8.71 -2.91
N VAL A 51 -3.38 7.97 -3.75
CA VAL A 51 -4.84 8.00 -3.79
C VAL A 51 -5.33 6.57 -3.61
N THR A 52 -6.24 6.37 -2.67
CA THR A 52 -6.78 5.04 -2.39
C THR A 52 -8.29 5.06 -2.55
N ALA A 53 -8.82 4.02 -3.18
CA ALA A 53 -10.25 3.87 -3.36
C ALA A 53 -10.61 2.39 -3.18
N GLU A 54 -11.81 2.15 -2.71
CA GLU A 54 -12.29 0.79 -2.56
C GLU A 54 -12.63 0.22 -3.94
N ASP A 55 -12.22 -1.03 -4.17
CA ASP A 55 -12.57 -1.75 -5.39
C ASP A 55 -13.80 -2.59 -5.10
N ALA A 56 -14.95 -2.09 -5.51
CA ALA A 56 -16.24 -2.73 -5.26
C ALA A 56 -16.81 -3.40 -6.49
N ARG A 57 -16.00 -3.60 -7.54
CA ARG A 57 -16.49 -4.17 -8.80
C ARG A 57 -16.97 -5.61 -8.66
N PHE A 58 -16.38 -6.34 -7.74
CA PHE A 58 -16.68 -7.75 -7.52
C PHE A 58 -16.85 -8.02 -6.04
N ASP A 59 -17.58 -9.09 -5.72
CA ASP A 59 -17.63 -9.58 -4.36
C ASP A 59 -16.48 -10.56 -4.17
N TYR A 60 -15.42 -10.09 -3.52
CA TYR A 60 -14.22 -10.91 -3.28
C TYR A 60 -14.30 -11.69 -1.98
N GLY A 61 -15.40 -11.53 -1.22
CA GLY A 61 -15.48 -12.12 0.11
C GLY A 61 -14.70 -11.36 1.15
N GLU A 62 -14.06 -10.26 0.76
CA GLU A 62 -13.31 -9.38 1.65
C GLU A 62 -13.20 -8.01 0.99
N PRO A 63 -13.04 -6.94 1.77
CA PRO A 63 -12.85 -5.61 1.19
C PRO A 63 -11.53 -5.56 0.41
N ARG A 64 -11.54 -4.93 -0.75
CA ARG A 64 -10.31 -4.70 -1.52
C ARG A 64 -10.18 -3.23 -1.84
N PHE A 65 -8.93 -2.76 -1.76
CA PHE A 65 -8.61 -1.37 -2.05
C PHE A 65 -7.53 -1.30 -3.11
N THR A 66 -7.60 -0.24 -3.90
CA THR A 66 -6.58 0.07 -4.90
C THR A 66 -5.91 1.37 -4.48
N THR A 67 -4.60 1.36 -4.39
CA THR A 67 -3.80 2.54 -4.06
C THR A 67 -2.88 2.85 -5.23
N VAL A 68 -2.93 4.09 -5.70
CA VAL A 68 -2.03 4.58 -6.73
C VAL A 68 -1.04 5.51 -6.06
N GLY A 69 0.24 5.26 -6.22
CA GLY A 69 1.28 6.07 -5.62
C GLY A 69 2.60 5.94 -6.36
N VAL A 70 3.68 6.33 -5.70
CA VAL A 70 4.99 6.38 -6.33
C VAL A 70 5.99 5.52 -5.57
N LEU A 71 6.76 4.72 -6.30
CA LEU A 71 7.84 3.92 -5.75
C LEU A 71 9.06 4.10 -6.63
N ASP A 72 10.15 4.61 -6.04
CA ASP A 72 11.41 4.87 -6.74
C ASP A 72 11.19 5.72 -8.00
N GLY A 73 10.39 6.78 -7.86
CA GLY A 73 10.14 7.72 -8.94
C GLY A 73 9.18 7.20 -10.01
N ARG A 74 8.56 6.06 -9.78
CA ARG A 74 7.71 5.40 -10.77
C ARG A 74 6.32 5.20 -10.18
N MET A 75 5.31 5.54 -10.96
CA MET A 75 3.93 5.37 -10.50
C MET A 75 3.53 3.91 -10.53
N VAL A 76 3.00 3.43 -9.42
CA VAL A 76 2.60 2.03 -9.27
C VAL A 76 1.17 1.94 -8.73
N ILE A 77 0.56 0.80 -8.96
CA ILE A 77 -0.78 0.52 -8.46
C ILE A 77 -0.71 -0.73 -7.59
N LEU A 78 -1.20 -0.58 -6.36
CA LEU A 78 -1.28 -1.67 -5.40
C LEU A 78 -2.73 -2.08 -5.23
N VAL A 79 -2.96 -3.39 -5.13
CA VAL A 79 -4.25 -3.91 -4.67
C VAL A 79 -3.99 -4.60 -3.34
N TRP A 80 -4.79 -4.31 -2.35
CA TRP A 80 -4.58 -4.85 -1.01
C TRP A 80 -5.90 -5.02 -0.28
N THR A 81 -5.87 -5.80 0.81
CA THR A 81 -7.00 -5.98 1.68
C THR A 81 -6.56 -5.76 3.12
N PRO A 82 -7.40 -5.11 3.95
CA PRO A 82 -7.05 -4.97 5.36
C PRO A 82 -7.27 -6.28 6.10
N ARG A 83 -6.33 -6.60 6.99
CA ARG A 83 -6.42 -7.73 7.89
C ARG A 83 -6.09 -7.21 9.28
N GLY A 84 -7.13 -6.76 10.01
CA GLY A 84 -6.91 -6.03 11.26
C GLY A 84 -6.16 -4.74 10.97
N GLU A 85 -5.00 -4.56 11.61
CA GLU A 85 -4.19 -3.37 11.38
C GLU A 85 -3.10 -3.59 10.33
N VAL A 86 -3.14 -4.73 9.66
CA VAL A 86 -2.15 -5.09 8.64
C VAL A 86 -2.78 -4.90 7.27
N ARG A 87 -1.99 -4.44 6.30
CA ARG A 87 -2.41 -4.37 4.90
C ARG A 87 -1.77 -5.52 4.15
N ARG A 88 -2.61 -6.43 3.67
CA ARG A 88 -2.12 -7.56 2.90
C ARG A 88 -2.09 -7.19 1.43
N ILE A 89 -0.89 -7.15 0.87
CA ILE A 89 -0.69 -6.78 -0.54
C ILE A 89 -1.07 -7.97 -1.42
N ILE A 90 -1.95 -7.74 -2.36
CA ILE A 90 -2.43 -8.76 -3.28
C ILE A 90 -1.69 -8.67 -4.61
N SER A 91 -1.48 -7.46 -5.10
CA SER A 91 -0.75 -7.27 -6.35
C SER A 91 -0.11 -5.89 -6.39
N MET A 92 0.91 -5.75 -7.23
CA MET A 92 1.61 -4.50 -7.46
C MET A 92 2.03 -4.48 -8.93
N ARG A 93 1.75 -3.38 -9.61
CA ARG A 93 2.13 -3.23 -11.01
C ARG A 93 2.39 -1.76 -11.32
N LYS A 94 3.08 -1.52 -12.42
CA LYS A 94 3.32 -0.16 -12.88
C LYS A 94 2.02 0.39 -13.48
N ALA A 95 1.80 1.68 -13.29
CA ALA A 95 0.65 2.35 -13.88
C ALA A 95 0.89 2.54 -15.39
N ASN A 96 -0.17 2.44 -16.18
CA ASN A 96 -0.08 2.76 -17.60
C ASN A 96 -0.31 4.26 -17.80
N GLU A 97 -0.17 4.74 -19.04
CA GLU A 97 -0.25 6.17 -19.32
C GLU A 97 -1.60 6.78 -18.96
N ARG A 98 -2.68 6.04 -19.19
CA ARG A 98 -4.01 6.52 -18.86
C ARG A 98 -4.19 6.66 -17.34
N GLU A 99 -3.64 5.71 -16.61
CA GLU A 99 -3.71 5.73 -15.15
C GLU A 99 -2.86 6.87 -14.59
N ILE A 100 -1.70 7.10 -15.18
CA ILE A 100 -0.83 8.21 -14.76
C ILE A 100 -1.57 9.54 -14.95
N ALA A 101 -2.21 9.73 -16.10
CA ALA A 101 -2.95 10.97 -16.37
C ALA A 101 -4.10 11.13 -15.38
N ARG A 102 -4.80 10.03 -15.06
CA ARG A 102 -5.93 10.08 -14.13
C ARG A 102 -5.47 10.42 -12.71
N PHE A 103 -4.34 9.85 -12.29
CA PHE A 103 -3.77 10.15 -10.99
C PHE A 103 -3.37 11.63 -10.91
N ALA A 104 -2.72 12.14 -11.97
CA ALA A 104 -2.30 13.53 -12.00
C ALA A 104 -3.51 14.47 -11.84
N GLN A 105 -4.64 14.13 -12.46
CA GLN A 105 -5.85 14.92 -12.31
C GLN A 105 -6.39 14.85 -10.88
N ALA A 106 -6.33 13.70 -10.27
CA ALA A 106 -6.81 13.52 -8.90
C ALA A 106 -5.96 14.28 -7.90
N MET A 107 -4.67 14.44 -8.20
CA MET A 107 -3.75 15.15 -7.30
C MET A 107 -3.69 16.64 -7.59
N GLY A 108 -4.01 16.99 -8.80
CA GLY A 108 -3.94 18.37 -9.23
C GLY A 108 -5.20 19.10 -9.10
#